data_9d9eb769c30ed5e65cf48ce35541b652
#
_entry.id   9d9eb769c30ed5e65cf48ce35541b652
#
_cell.length_a   1.000
_cell.length_b   1.000
_cell.length_c   1.000
_cell.angle_alpha   90.00
_cell.angle_beta   90.00
_cell.angle_gamma   90.00
#
_symmetry.space_group_name_H-M   'P 1'
#
loop_
_entity.id
_entity.type
_entity.pdbx_description
1 polymer ?
#
loop_
_entity_poly.entity_id
_entity_poly.type
_entity_poly.pdbx_seq_one_letter_code
_entity_poly.pdbx_strand_id
1 'polypeptide(L)'
;VRAYPRPYGPDMTGTTSRAPRPAEGSALILPRYLREPEGSRTPVGFPAYKSTGLRAPLRTPVDLPHRLTEVTGPVLGEDRVTAADADLTVRLGGEAQGQRIIVFGRVLDSDGRPVPDALVEVWQANAGGRYRHVVDNWPAPLDPHFDGLGRVVTDSLGRYEFTTIKPGAYPWGNHHNAWRPAHIHFSLFGRAFTQRLVTQMYFPDDPLFGQDPIFQAIPPSARYRAISRFDLARTQPDWALAFEWDIVLRGTDQTPFETDDDGDVA
;
A
#
# COMPACT_ATOMS: atom_id res chain seq x y z
N VAL A 1 -45.24 -11.23 36.01
CA VAL A 1 -43.82 -11.57 36.17
C VAL A 1 -43.64 -13.02 35.70
N ARG A 2 -43.21 -13.27 34.48
CA ARG A 2 -42.88 -14.61 33.97
C ARG A 2 -41.38 -14.79 34.00
N ALA A 3 -40.92 -15.81 34.71
CA ALA A 3 -39.53 -16.25 34.76
C ALA A 3 -39.13 -16.96 33.47
N TYR A 4 -37.97 -16.60 32.93
CA TYR A 4 -37.33 -17.30 31.81
C TYR A 4 -36.49 -18.48 32.37
N PRO A 5 -36.52 -19.65 31.74
CA PRO A 5 -35.65 -20.77 32.09
C PRO A 5 -34.23 -20.53 31.60
N ARG A 6 -33.24 -20.89 32.44
CA ARG A 6 -31.83 -20.89 32.08
C ARG A 6 -31.50 -22.04 31.12
N PRO A 7 -30.68 -21.84 30.09
CA PRO A 7 -30.19 -22.96 29.28
C PRO A 7 -29.11 -23.74 30.02
N TYR A 8 -29.14 -25.02 29.84
CA TYR A 8 -28.21 -26.03 30.34
C TYR A 8 -26.78 -25.75 29.83
N GLY A 9 -25.79 -25.82 30.74
CA GLY A 9 -24.37 -25.84 30.38
C GLY A 9 -23.97 -27.21 29.84
N PRO A 10 -23.01 -27.28 28.91
CA PRO A 10 -22.50 -28.54 28.40
C PRO A 10 -21.57 -29.22 29.42
N ASP A 11 -21.69 -30.52 29.45
CA ASP A 11 -20.95 -31.50 30.22
C ASP A 11 -19.43 -31.42 29.87
N MET A 12 -18.59 -31.08 30.85
CA MET A 12 -17.14 -30.91 30.71
C MET A 12 -16.40 -32.23 31.04
N THR A 13 -16.70 -33.30 30.31
CA THR A 13 -15.86 -34.52 30.30
C THR A 13 -15.25 -34.74 28.90
N GLY A 14 -14.51 -33.77 28.41
CA GLY A 14 -13.72 -33.86 27.21
C GLY A 14 -12.24 -33.94 27.56
N THR A 15 -11.64 -35.11 27.39
CA THR A 15 -10.21 -35.37 27.41
C THR A 15 -9.48 -34.32 26.59
N THR A 16 -8.69 -33.48 27.25
CA THR A 16 -7.77 -32.54 26.60
C THR A 16 -6.72 -33.31 25.82
N SER A 17 -6.93 -33.45 24.53
CA SER A 17 -5.88 -33.87 23.59
C SER A 17 -4.82 -32.75 23.57
N ARG A 18 -3.74 -32.99 24.34
CA ARG A 18 -2.56 -32.14 24.36
C ARG A 18 -1.94 -32.20 22.95
N ALA A 19 -1.89 -31.07 22.28
CA ALA A 19 -1.18 -30.94 21.01
C ALA A 19 0.24 -31.55 21.14
N PRO A 20 0.73 -32.31 20.16
CA PRO A 20 2.04 -32.90 20.20
C PRO A 20 3.11 -31.83 20.41
N ARG A 21 3.98 -31.99 21.40
CA ARG A 21 5.17 -31.15 21.55
C ARG A 21 6.00 -31.27 20.28
N PRO A 22 6.51 -30.14 19.73
CA PRO A 22 7.51 -30.23 18.66
C PRO A 22 8.67 -31.08 19.13
N ALA A 23 9.18 -31.95 18.28
CA ALA A 23 10.32 -32.80 18.57
C ALA A 23 11.49 -31.90 19.03
N GLU A 24 12.10 -32.26 20.16
CA GLU A 24 13.32 -31.64 20.65
C GLU A 24 14.40 -31.74 19.57
N GLY A 25 14.83 -30.58 19.05
CA GLY A 25 15.87 -30.49 18.04
C GLY A 25 15.56 -29.75 16.74
N SER A 26 14.31 -29.34 16.52
CA SER A 26 14.03 -28.45 15.41
C SER A 26 14.44 -27.02 15.79
N ALA A 27 15.68 -26.64 15.45
CA ALA A 27 16.09 -25.26 15.50
C ALA A 27 15.07 -24.45 14.64
N LEU A 28 14.41 -23.47 15.24
CA LEU A 28 13.60 -22.49 14.51
C LEU A 28 14.54 -21.82 13.51
N ILE A 29 14.48 -22.26 12.25
CA ILE A 29 15.17 -21.57 11.17
C ILE A 29 14.32 -20.32 10.91
N LEU A 30 14.69 -19.23 11.59
CA LEU A 30 14.12 -17.92 11.26
C LEU A 30 14.42 -17.63 9.79
N PRO A 31 13.44 -17.16 9.02
CA PRO A 31 13.68 -16.80 7.64
C PRO A 31 14.85 -15.81 7.60
N ARG A 32 15.88 -16.17 6.87
CA ARG A 32 17.06 -15.33 6.71
C ARG A 32 16.64 -14.12 5.91
N TYR A 33 16.85 -12.91 6.45
CA TYR A 33 16.69 -11.70 5.67
C TYR A 33 17.62 -11.78 4.46
N LEU A 34 17.03 -11.86 3.28
CA LEU A 34 17.78 -11.79 2.02
C LEU A 34 17.98 -10.30 1.73
N ARG A 35 19.25 -9.86 1.85
CA ARG A 35 19.61 -8.50 1.49
C ARG A 35 19.26 -8.27 0.01
N GLU A 36 18.56 -7.20 -0.26
CA GLU A 36 18.22 -6.83 -1.61
C GLU A 36 19.47 -6.53 -2.43
N PRO A 37 19.44 -6.79 -3.76
CA PRO A 37 20.55 -6.42 -4.64
C PRO A 37 20.85 -4.93 -4.53
N GLU A 38 22.14 -4.60 -4.60
CA GLU A 38 22.57 -3.20 -4.66
C GLU A 38 21.91 -2.49 -5.84
N GLY A 39 21.38 -1.29 -5.62
CA GLY A 39 20.68 -0.51 -6.65
C GLY A 39 19.22 -0.91 -6.92
N SER A 40 18.64 -1.85 -6.15
CA SER A 40 17.21 -2.18 -6.24
C SER A 40 16.31 -1.25 -5.42
N ARG A 41 16.87 -0.57 -4.42
CA ARG A 41 16.16 0.39 -3.56
C ARG A 41 16.21 1.81 -4.11
N THR A 42 15.16 2.57 -3.87
CA THR A 42 15.19 4.01 -4.03
C THR A 42 16.25 4.59 -3.07
N PRO A 43 17.18 5.43 -3.55
CA PRO A 43 18.20 6.02 -2.67
C PRO A 43 17.55 6.90 -1.61
N VAL A 44 18.05 6.81 -0.37
CA VAL A 44 17.60 7.65 0.76
C VAL A 44 17.87 9.13 0.50
N GLY A 45 18.94 9.45 -0.22
CA GLY A 45 19.28 10.82 -0.63
C GLY A 45 19.24 10.95 -2.15
N PHE A 46 18.42 11.84 -2.66
CA PHE A 46 18.35 12.19 -4.08
C PHE A 46 18.55 13.70 -4.24
N PRO A 47 19.71 14.17 -4.75
CA PRO A 47 20.06 15.60 -4.76
C PRO A 47 19.06 16.49 -5.50
N ALA A 48 18.37 15.98 -6.50
CA ALA A 48 17.33 16.69 -7.22
C ALA A 48 16.07 16.92 -6.40
N TYR A 49 15.89 16.19 -5.29
CA TYR A 49 14.80 16.36 -4.35
C TYR A 49 15.18 17.44 -3.33
N LYS A 50 14.50 18.58 -3.37
CA LYS A 50 14.89 19.82 -2.67
C LYS A 50 15.10 19.64 -1.16
N SER A 51 14.30 18.84 -0.49
CA SER A 51 14.38 18.58 0.95
C SER A 51 15.20 17.36 1.36
N THR A 52 15.83 16.66 0.41
CA THR A 52 16.61 15.45 0.72
C THR A 52 17.74 15.69 1.72
N GLY A 53 18.43 16.84 1.62
CA GLY A 53 19.53 17.21 2.52
C GLY A 53 19.10 17.47 3.97
N LEU A 54 17.80 17.69 4.23
CA LEU A 54 17.24 17.90 5.57
C LEU A 54 16.69 16.60 6.17
N ARG A 55 16.32 15.62 5.34
CA ARG A 55 15.63 14.41 5.75
C ARG A 55 16.47 13.14 5.60
N ALA A 56 17.39 13.13 4.65
CA ALA A 56 18.27 11.98 4.45
C ALA A 56 19.25 11.80 5.61
N PRO A 57 19.55 10.56 6.02
CA PRO A 57 20.58 10.29 7.02
C PRO A 57 21.94 10.83 6.59
N LEU A 58 22.62 11.54 7.49
CA LEU A 58 23.98 12.05 7.24
C LEU A 58 25.07 10.96 7.41
N ARG A 59 24.70 9.82 7.97
CA ARG A 59 25.57 8.66 8.16
C ARG A 59 24.99 7.46 7.45
N THR A 60 25.86 6.57 7.01
CA THR A 60 25.41 5.29 6.43
C THR A 60 24.54 4.54 7.43
N PRO A 61 23.33 4.13 7.04
CA PRO A 61 22.46 3.29 7.89
C PRO A 61 23.17 2.01 8.30
N VAL A 62 22.96 1.58 9.53
CA VAL A 62 23.51 0.33 10.08
C VAL A 62 22.43 -0.74 10.00
N ASP A 63 22.73 -1.85 9.33
CA ASP A 63 21.85 -3.00 9.28
C ASP A 63 21.75 -3.62 10.68
N LEU A 64 20.57 -3.58 11.28
CA LEU A 64 20.29 -4.26 12.54
C LEU A 64 19.76 -5.67 12.26
N PRO A 65 20.21 -6.69 13.04
CA PRO A 65 19.63 -8.03 12.92
C PRO A 65 18.17 -8.02 13.35
N HIS A 66 17.31 -8.68 12.58
CA HIS A 66 15.91 -8.85 12.95
C HIS A 66 15.76 -9.53 14.31
N ARG A 67 14.94 -8.96 15.17
CA ARG A 67 14.55 -9.53 16.47
C ARG A 67 13.10 -9.98 16.40
N LEU A 68 12.73 -10.91 17.29
CA LEU A 68 11.37 -11.44 17.36
C LEU A 68 10.32 -10.32 17.53
N THR A 69 10.65 -9.28 18.29
CA THR A 69 9.78 -8.11 18.51
C THR A 69 9.57 -7.25 17.26
N GLU A 70 10.39 -7.41 16.24
CA GLU A 70 10.29 -6.69 14.97
C GLU A 70 9.48 -7.47 13.92
N VAL A 71 9.21 -8.75 14.17
CA VAL A 71 8.40 -9.62 13.31
C VAL A 71 7.00 -9.88 13.86
N THR A 72 6.71 -9.40 15.07
CA THR A 72 5.40 -9.51 15.70
C THR A 72 4.83 -8.12 15.93
N GLY A 73 3.93 -7.71 15.05
CA GLY A 73 3.19 -6.44 15.18
C GLY A 73 1.80 -6.63 15.78
N PRO A 74 1.13 -5.54 16.15
CA PRO A 74 -0.26 -5.60 16.54
C PRO A 74 -1.11 -6.12 15.38
N VAL A 75 -2.04 -7.03 15.67
CA VAL A 75 -3.04 -7.47 14.71
C VAL A 75 -3.98 -6.29 14.46
N LEU A 76 -4.00 -5.79 13.22
CA LEU A 76 -5.01 -4.82 12.82
C LEU A 76 -6.34 -5.54 12.70
N GLY A 77 -7.35 -5.05 13.45
CA GLY A 77 -8.67 -5.69 13.48
C GLY A 77 -9.30 -5.74 12.10
N GLU A 78 -9.49 -6.94 11.58
CA GLU A 78 -10.13 -7.22 10.29
C GLU A 78 -11.56 -6.64 10.23
N ASP A 79 -12.24 -6.56 11.37
CA ASP A 79 -13.60 -6.03 11.52
C ASP A 79 -13.71 -4.52 11.20
N ARG A 80 -12.60 -3.83 10.99
CA ARG A 80 -12.57 -2.40 10.70
C ARG A 80 -12.56 -2.08 9.21
N VAL A 81 -12.37 -3.05 8.33
CA VAL A 81 -12.39 -2.87 6.88
C VAL A 81 -13.65 -3.51 6.33
N THR A 82 -14.45 -2.72 5.66
CA THR A 82 -15.71 -3.15 5.06
C THR A 82 -15.63 -3.07 3.55
N ALA A 83 -16.56 -3.71 2.85
CA ALA A 83 -16.66 -3.61 1.39
C ALA A 83 -16.87 -2.15 0.91
N ALA A 84 -17.46 -1.30 1.74
CA ALA A 84 -17.64 0.12 1.43
C ALA A 84 -16.32 0.91 1.43
N ASP A 85 -15.28 0.42 2.11
CA ASP A 85 -13.96 1.06 2.10
C ASP A 85 -13.21 0.85 0.78
N ALA A 86 -13.64 -0.13 -0.02
CA ALA A 86 -13.07 -0.44 -1.33
C ALA A 86 -13.66 0.38 -2.48
N ASP A 87 -14.73 1.14 -2.26
CA ASP A 87 -15.29 2.05 -3.27
C ASP A 87 -15.16 3.50 -2.81
N LEU A 88 -14.11 4.17 -3.30
CA LEU A 88 -13.83 5.55 -2.97
C LEU A 88 -14.77 6.53 -3.67
N THR A 89 -15.54 6.06 -4.68
CA THR A 89 -16.34 6.95 -5.54
C THR A 89 -17.69 7.33 -4.95
N VAL A 90 -18.15 6.63 -3.89
CA VAL A 90 -19.51 6.83 -3.31
C VAL A 90 -19.49 7.10 -1.79
N ARG A 91 -18.32 7.16 -1.17
CA ARG A 91 -18.19 7.23 0.30
C ARG A 91 -18.80 8.49 0.94
N LEU A 92 -18.80 9.60 0.26
CA LEU A 92 -19.25 10.89 0.79
C LEU A 92 -20.66 11.30 0.32
N GLY A 93 -21.52 10.33 0.05
CA GLY A 93 -22.95 10.57 -0.19
C GLY A 93 -23.28 11.18 -1.56
N GLY A 94 -22.44 11.00 -2.54
CA GLY A 94 -22.63 11.41 -3.93
C GLY A 94 -21.63 10.69 -4.83
N GLU A 95 -21.62 10.99 -6.11
CA GLU A 95 -20.66 10.42 -7.05
C GLU A 95 -19.41 11.31 -7.18
N ALA A 96 -18.24 10.72 -7.03
CA ALA A 96 -16.97 11.39 -7.27
C ALA A 96 -16.83 11.79 -8.76
N GLN A 97 -16.24 12.95 -9.00
CA GLN A 97 -16.05 13.49 -10.34
C GLN A 97 -14.76 12.97 -10.97
N GLY A 98 -14.84 12.60 -12.26
CA GLY A 98 -13.67 12.17 -13.02
C GLY A 98 -13.84 10.79 -13.66
N GLN A 99 -12.75 10.29 -14.23
CA GLN A 99 -12.71 8.96 -14.83
C GLN A 99 -12.66 7.88 -13.76
N ARG A 100 -13.74 7.10 -13.64
CA ARG A 100 -13.77 5.95 -12.75
C ARG A 100 -12.79 4.86 -13.22
N ILE A 101 -12.08 4.28 -12.27
CA ILE A 101 -11.14 3.19 -12.52
C ILE A 101 -11.32 2.09 -11.49
N ILE A 102 -11.00 0.87 -11.91
CA ILE A 102 -10.82 -0.29 -11.03
C ILE A 102 -9.31 -0.54 -10.95
N VAL A 103 -8.77 -0.57 -9.76
CA VAL A 103 -7.38 -0.97 -9.49
C VAL A 103 -7.38 -2.31 -8.78
N PHE A 104 -6.64 -3.26 -9.31
CA PHE A 104 -6.58 -4.60 -8.76
C PHE A 104 -5.18 -5.19 -8.92
N GLY A 105 -4.87 -6.23 -8.17
CA GLY A 105 -3.60 -6.92 -8.23
C GLY A 105 -3.43 -7.90 -7.07
N ARG A 106 -2.19 -8.30 -6.83
CA ARG A 106 -1.83 -9.22 -5.75
C ARG A 106 -0.72 -8.63 -4.91
N VAL A 107 -0.74 -8.96 -3.62
CA VAL A 107 0.40 -8.78 -2.73
C VAL A 107 1.15 -10.10 -2.65
N LEU A 108 2.44 -10.07 -2.95
CA LEU A 108 3.31 -11.23 -3.04
C LEU A 108 4.51 -11.09 -2.11
N ASP A 109 5.02 -12.20 -1.62
CA ASP A 109 6.30 -12.27 -0.89
C ASP A 109 7.49 -12.36 -1.87
N SER A 110 8.71 -12.48 -1.32
CA SER A 110 9.95 -12.62 -2.11
C SER A 110 10.03 -13.86 -3.00
N ASP A 111 9.22 -14.87 -2.70
CA ASP A 111 9.18 -16.13 -3.45
C ASP A 111 8.03 -16.18 -4.45
N GLY A 112 7.31 -15.05 -4.61
CA GLY A 112 6.13 -14.95 -5.47
C GLY A 112 4.88 -15.62 -4.90
N ARG A 113 4.87 -15.95 -3.59
CA ARG A 113 3.70 -16.51 -2.94
C ARG A 113 2.73 -15.42 -2.53
N PRO A 114 1.40 -15.67 -2.61
CA PRO A 114 0.41 -14.71 -2.18
C PRO A 114 0.51 -14.42 -0.67
N VAL A 115 0.30 -13.16 -0.30
CA VAL A 115 0.21 -12.71 1.09
C VAL A 115 -1.25 -12.44 1.42
N PRO A 116 -1.95 -13.38 2.09
CA PRO A 116 -3.34 -13.19 2.49
C PRO A 116 -3.44 -12.25 3.69
N ASP A 117 -4.63 -11.67 3.86
CA ASP A 117 -5.03 -10.85 5.01
C ASP A 117 -4.10 -9.64 5.26
N ALA A 118 -3.43 -9.16 4.20
CA ALA A 118 -2.69 -7.91 4.25
C ALA A 118 -3.65 -6.73 4.13
N LEU A 119 -3.57 -5.78 5.06
CA LEU A 119 -4.26 -4.51 4.93
C LEU A 119 -3.54 -3.65 3.89
N VAL A 120 -4.29 -3.17 2.92
CA VAL A 120 -3.83 -2.21 1.90
C VAL A 120 -4.63 -0.93 2.09
N GLU A 121 -3.97 0.12 2.55
CA GLU A 121 -4.52 1.47 2.59
C GLU A 121 -4.06 2.23 1.35
N VAL A 122 -4.96 3.03 0.78
CA VAL A 122 -4.67 3.87 -0.39
C VAL A 122 -5.08 5.29 -0.14
N TRP A 123 -4.31 6.25 -0.70
CA TRP A 123 -4.71 7.66 -0.74
C TRP A 123 -4.21 8.32 -2.02
N GLN A 124 -4.95 9.31 -2.48
CA GLN A 124 -4.70 9.95 -3.75
C GLN A 124 -5.31 11.35 -3.85
N ALA A 125 -4.84 12.13 -4.81
CA ALA A 125 -5.51 13.36 -5.25
C ALA A 125 -6.81 13.06 -6.00
N ASN A 126 -7.72 14.04 -6.10
CA ASN A 126 -8.89 13.96 -6.96
C ASN A 126 -8.52 14.08 -8.45
N ALA A 127 -9.51 14.05 -9.33
CA ALA A 127 -9.30 14.17 -10.78
C ALA A 127 -8.63 15.50 -11.20
N GLY A 128 -8.73 16.55 -10.39
CA GLY A 128 -8.07 17.83 -10.59
C GLY A 128 -6.65 17.92 -10.04
N GLY A 129 -6.13 16.83 -9.48
CA GLY A 129 -4.80 16.82 -8.85
C GLY A 129 -4.78 17.47 -7.46
N ARG A 130 -5.93 17.56 -6.76
CA ARG A 130 -6.02 18.19 -5.46
C ARG A 130 -6.34 17.19 -4.35
N TYR A 131 -5.59 17.28 -3.25
CA TYR A 131 -5.87 16.56 -2.01
C TYR A 131 -6.85 17.34 -1.11
N ARG A 132 -7.68 16.60 -0.40
CA ARG A 132 -8.49 17.18 0.70
C ARG A 132 -7.64 17.30 1.97
N HIS A 133 -6.63 18.17 1.91
CA HIS A 133 -5.69 18.37 3.01
C HIS A 133 -5.45 19.87 3.25
N VAL A 134 -5.24 20.24 4.52
CA VAL A 134 -5.14 21.66 4.93
C VAL A 134 -3.93 22.40 4.35
N VAL A 135 -2.85 21.69 4.03
CA VAL A 135 -1.65 22.29 3.44
C VAL A 135 -1.66 22.29 1.92
N ASP A 136 -2.58 21.56 1.27
CA ASP A 136 -2.71 21.59 -0.17
C ASP A 136 -3.43 22.87 -0.60
N ASN A 137 -2.70 23.75 -1.26
CA ASN A 137 -3.18 25.04 -1.77
C ASN A 137 -3.27 25.11 -3.30
N TRP A 138 -3.18 23.96 -3.99
CA TRP A 138 -3.34 23.90 -5.42
C TRP A 138 -4.73 24.44 -5.83
N PRO A 139 -4.84 25.35 -6.81
CA PRO A 139 -6.10 26.05 -7.08
C PRO A 139 -7.17 25.20 -7.81
N ALA A 140 -6.92 23.90 -8.06
CA ALA A 140 -7.95 23.02 -8.55
C ALA A 140 -9.09 22.86 -7.53
N PRO A 141 -10.34 22.68 -7.96
CA PRO A 141 -11.47 22.53 -7.06
C PRO A 141 -11.38 21.24 -6.25
N LEU A 142 -11.83 21.29 -4.99
CA LEU A 142 -12.09 20.07 -4.22
C LEU A 142 -13.37 19.41 -4.75
N ASP A 143 -13.34 18.09 -4.82
CA ASP A 143 -14.54 17.29 -5.07
C ASP A 143 -15.27 17.07 -3.72
N PRO A 144 -16.53 17.51 -3.58
CA PRO A 144 -17.28 17.34 -2.32
C PRO A 144 -17.57 15.87 -2.01
N HIS A 145 -17.57 15.00 -3.02
CA HIS A 145 -17.92 13.58 -2.90
C HIS A 145 -16.72 12.64 -2.91
N PHE A 146 -15.49 13.19 -2.87
CA PHE A 146 -14.28 12.40 -2.91
C PHE A 146 -13.28 12.85 -1.84
N ASP A 147 -12.88 11.92 -0.95
CA ASP A 147 -11.85 12.15 0.06
C ASP A 147 -10.49 11.56 -0.34
N GLY A 148 -10.46 10.71 -1.35
CA GLY A 148 -9.26 10.08 -1.85
C GLY A 148 -8.72 8.94 -0.98
N LEU A 149 -9.47 8.48 0.02
CA LEU A 149 -9.03 7.47 1.00
C LEU A 149 -9.75 6.15 0.80
N GLY A 150 -9.04 5.03 0.85
CA GLY A 150 -9.61 3.70 0.74
C GLY A 150 -8.82 2.64 1.50
N ARG A 151 -9.46 1.48 1.73
CA ARG A 151 -8.85 0.32 2.37
C ARG A 151 -9.41 -0.96 1.81
N VAL A 152 -8.54 -1.95 1.66
CA VAL A 152 -8.91 -3.32 1.31
C VAL A 152 -8.05 -4.30 2.09
N VAL A 153 -8.55 -5.51 2.29
CA VAL A 153 -7.78 -6.62 2.85
C VAL A 153 -7.62 -7.66 1.76
N THR A 154 -6.41 -8.17 1.58
CA THR A 154 -6.15 -9.19 0.56
C THR A 154 -6.85 -10.50 0.90
N ASP A 155 -7.36 -11.18 -0.12
CA ASP A 155 -7.99 -12.49 0.02
C ASP A 155 -6.95 -13.62 0.21
N SER A 156 -7.42 -14.88 0.31
CA SER A 156 -6.57 -16.07 0.47
C SER A 156 -5.56 -16.29 -0.67
N LEU A 157 -5.75 -15.64 -1.80
CA LEU A 157 -4.84 -15.65 -2.96
C LEU A 157 -4.02 -14.36 -3.06
N GLY A 158 -4.00 -13.55 -1.99
CA GLY A 158 -3.28 -12.28 -1.93
C GLY A 158 -3.87 -11.18 -2.82
N ARG A 159 -5.10 -11.35 -3.36
CA ARG A 159 -5.70 -10.41 -4.30
C ARG A 159 -6.35 -9.24 -3.56
N TYR A 160 -6.23 -8.06 -4.13
CA TYR A 160 -6.93 -6.85 -3.74
C TYR A 160 -7.62 -6.20 -4.94
N GLU A 161 -8.68 -5.47 -4.68
CA GLU A 161 -9.39 -4.68 -5.70
C GLU A 161 -10.13 -3.52 -5.02
N PHE A 162 -10.08 -2.35 -5.64
CA PHE A 162 -10.88 -1.19 -5.23
C PHE A 162 -11.27 -0.34 -6.45
N THR A 163 -12.35 0.42 -6.28
CA THR A 163 -12.84 1.38 -7.26
C THR A 163 -12.50 2.80 -6.82
N THR A 164 -12.00 3.61 -7.74
CA THR A 164 -11.67 5.01 -7.47
C THR A 164 -11.80 5.88 -8.74
N ILE A 165 -11.40 7.13 -8.64
CA ILE A 165 -11.25 8.06 -9.77
C ILE A 165 -9.77 8.13 -10.15
N LYS A 166 -9.46 8.15 -11.46
CA LYS A 166 -8.09 8.38 -11.90
C LYS A 166 -7.61 9.74 -11.40
N PRO A 167 -6.54 9.80 -10.57
CA PRO A 167 -6.04 11.08 -10.05
C PRO A 167 -5.50 11.97 -11.14
N GLY A 168 -5.61 13.26 -10.95
CA GLY A 168 -4.96 14.26 -11.80
C GLY A 168 -3.50 14.47 -11.39
N ALA A 169 -2.68 14.92 -12.34
CA ALA A 169 -1.35 15.42 -12.07
C ALA A 169 -1.40 16.77 -11.33
N TYR A 170 -0.36 17.09 -10.57
CA TYR A 170 -0.26 18.37 -9.87
C TYR A 170 1.19 18.88 -9.78
N PRO A 171 1.39 20.22 -9.70
CA PRO A 171 2.71 20.79 -9.51
C PRO A 171 3.16 20.57 -8.07
N TRP A 172 4.45 20.31 -7.91
CA TRP A 172 5.03 20.03 -6.62
C TRP A 172 6.09 21.08 -6.23
N GLY A 173 5.80 21.87 -5.19
CA GLY A 173 6.64 22.99 -4.77
C GLY A 173 7.99 22.62 -4.14
N ASN A 174 8.24 21.33 -3.92
CA ASN A 174 9.45 20.82 -3.27
C ASN A 174 10.69 20.74 -4.19
N HIS A 175 10.49 21.01 -5.47
CA HIS A 175 11.55 21.05 -6.47
C HIS A 175 11.25 22.14 -7.51
N HIS A 176 12.29 22.60 -8.25
CA HIS A 176 12.08 23.56 -9.33
C HIS A 176 11.38 22.91 -10.51
N ASN A 177 10.23 23.46 -10.91
CA ASN A 177 9.39 22.97 -12.01
C ASN A 177 9.10 21.45 -11.95
N ALA A 178 8.90 20.93 -10.74
CA ALA A 178 8.50 19.55 -10.55
C ALA A 178 6.99 19.41 -10.72
N TRP A 179 6.61 18.33 -11.39
CA TRP A 179 5.23 17.92 -11.55
C TRP A 179 5.09 16.45 -11.14
N ARG A 180 4.10 16.17 -10.34
CA ARG A 180 3.76 14.80 -10.00
C ARG A 180 2.78 14.26 -11.05
N PRO A 181 3.14 13.18 -11.77
CA PRO A 181 2.21 12.46 -12.64
C PRO A 181 1.04 11.90 -11.86
N ALA A 182 0.02 11.41 -12.55
CA ALA A 182 -1.07 10.68 -11.93
C ALA A 182 -0.51 9.48 -11.14
N HIS A 183 -0.82 9.40 -9.83
CA HIS A 183 -0.36 8.31 -8.96
C HIS A 183 -1.31 8.06 -7.80
N ILE A 184 -1.26 6.86 -7.26
CA ILE A 184 -1.98 6.47 -6.05
C ILE A 184 -0.95 5.98 -5.05
N HIS A 185 -1.01 6.49 -3.83
CA HIS A 185 -0.19 6.01 -2.73
C HIS A 185 -0.78 4.74 -2.14
N PHE A 186 0.11 3.84 -1.73
CA PHE A 186 -0.23 2.59 -1.07
C PHE A 186 0.58 2.45 0.21
N SER A 187 -0.09 1.99 1.26
CA SER A 187 0.53 1.60 2.52
C SER A 187 0.04 0.22 2.90
N LEU A 188 0.96 -0.72 3.01
CA LEU A 188 0.66 -2.11 3.27
C LEU A 188 1.10 -2.52 4.67
N PHE A 189 0.22 -3.24 5.35
CA PHE A 189 0.48 -3.83 6.66
C PHE A 189 0.22 -5.33 6.60
N GLY A 190 1.24 -6.13 6.88
CA GLY A 190 1.09 -7.58 6.98
C GLY A 190 0.65 -8.02 8.37
N ARG A 191 0.05 -9.22 8.45
CA ARG A 191 -0.42 -9.82 9.73
C ARG A 191 0.68 -10.07 10.75
N ALA A 192 1.89 -10.38 10.31
CA ALA A 192 2.98 -10.83 11.18
C ALA A 192 4.19 -9.89 11.19
N PHE A 193 4.16 -8.81 10.44
CA PHE A 193 5.31 -7.94 10.30
C PHE A 193 4.95 -6.53 10.72
N THR A 194 5.81 -5.94 11.54
CA THR A 194 5.76 -4.51 11.87
C THR A 194 6.19 -3.63 10.69
N GLN A 195 6.67 -4.24 9.61
CA GLN A 195 7.13 -3.51 8.44
C GLN A 195 5.94 -2.98 7.65
N ARG A 196 5.87 -1.68 7.56
CA ARG A 196 4.99 -0.94 6.67
C ARG A 196 5.71 -0.71 5.35
N LEU A 197 5.11 -1.15 4.25
CA LEU A 197 5.56 -0.78 2.91
C LEU A 197 4.74 0.44 2.46
N VAL A 198 5.39 1.56 2.22
CA VAL A 198 4.79 2.74 1.58
C VAL A 198 5.33 2.86 0.18
N THR A 199 4.46 2.95 -0.81
CA THR A 199 4.84 2.98 -2.22
C THR A 199 3.82 3.76 -3.04
N GLN A 200 4.13 3.99 -4.30
CA GLN A 200 3.26 4.69 -5.24
C GLN A 200 3.07 3.86 -6.50
N MET A 201 1.81 3.73 -6.93
CA MET A 201 1.44 3.20 -8.22
C MET A 201 1.30 4.33 -9.22
N TYR A 202 1.98 4.23 -10.34
CA TYR A 202 1.88 5.15 -11.47
C TYR A 202 1.08 4.54 -12.62
N PHE A 203 0.56 5.39 -13.48
CA PHE A 203 -0.17 4.96 -14.68
C PHE A 203 0.77 4.87 -15.88
N PRO A 204 0.52 3.98 -16.86
CA PRO A 204 1.39 3.82 -18.02
C PRO A 204 1.44 5.08 -18.88
N ASP A 205 2.58 5.29 -19.54
CA ASP A 205 2.80 6.31 -20.56
C ASP A 205 2.57 7.77 -20.11
N ASP A 206 2.71 8.06 -18.81
CA ASP A 206 2.55 9.43 -18.31
C ASP A 206 3.73 10.31 -18.77
N PRO A 207 3.46 11.41 -19.48
CA PRO A 207 4.50 12.29 -20.02
C PRO A 207 5.30 13.03 -18.92
N LEU A 208 4.81 13.06 -17.70
CA LEU A 208 5.41 13.79 -16.58
C LEU A 208 6.46 12.96 -15.80
N PHE A 209 6.71 11.71 -16.14
CA PHE A 209 7.73 10.90 -15.47
C PHE A 209 9.11 11.58 -15.39
N GLY A 210 9.50 12.30 -16.43
CA GLY A 210 10.75 13.05 -16.45
C GLY A 210 10.79 14.26 -15.51
N GLN A 211 9.63 14.75 -15.08
CA GLN A 211 9.47 15.93 -14.22
C GLN A 211 9.23 15.57 -12.74
N ASP A 212 9.04 14.27 -12.43
CA ASP A 212 8.80 13.80 -11.06
C ASP A 212 10.11 13.36 -10.40
N PRO A 213 10.65 14.13 -9.43
CA PRO A 213 11.87 13.74 -8.74
C PRO A 213 11.74 12.44 -7.96
N ILE A 214 10.54 12.09 -7.47
CA ILE A 214 10.29 10.83 -6.74
C ILE A 214 10.38 9.65 -7.71
N PHE A 215 9.69 9.71 -8.85
CA PHE A 215 9.81 8.68 -9.88
C PHE A 215 11.23 8.56 -10.42
N GLN A 216 11.91 9.69 -10.63
CA GLN A 216 13.30 9.70 -11.11
C GLN A 216 14.30 9.14 -10.09
N ALA A 217 14.00 9.21 -8.80
CA ALA A 217 14.81 8.60 -7.74
C ALA A 217 14.76 7.07 -7.78
N ILE A 218 13.70 6.47 -8.35
CA ILE A 218 13.62 5.01 -8.54
C ILE A 218 14.69 4.58 -9.55
N PRO A 219 15.53 3.56 -9.21
CA PRO A 219 16.50 3.02 -10.15
C PRO A 219 15.84 2.66 -11.49
N PRO A 220 16.43 3.00 -12.66
CA PRO A 220 15.80 2.76 -13.96
C PRO A 220 15.35 1.31 -14.18
N SER A 221 16.12 0.35 -13.68
CA SER A 221 15.80 -1.09 -13.76
C SER A 221 14.59 -1.51 -12.90
N ALA A 222 14.14 -0.65 -11.99
CA ALA A 222 13.03 -0.93 -11.07
C ALA A 222 11.75 -0.14 -11.40
N ARG A 223 11.83 0.89 -12.24
CA ARG A 223 10.72 1.82 -12.54
C ARG A 223 9.46 1.11 -13.04
N TYR A 224 9.63 0.09 -13.88
CA TYR A 224 8.51 -0.66 -14.44
C TYR A 224 7.63 -1.33 -13.36
N ARG A 225 8.20 -1.63 -12.20
CA ARG A 225 7.48 -2.24 -11.07
C ARG A 225 6.61 -1.25 -10.30
N ALA A 226 6.83 0.05 -10.50
CA ALA A 226 5.97 1.10 -9.95
C ALA A 226 4.84 1.50 -10.91
N ILE A 227 4.82 0.99 -12.14
CA ILE A 227 3.86 1.35 -13.18
C ILE A 227 2.80 0.24 -13.31
N SER A 228 1.53 0.62 -13.19
CA SER A 228 0.41 -0.29 -13.41
C SER A 228 0.25 -0.66 -14.90
N ARG A 229 -0.46 -1.73 -15.15
CA ARG A 229 -0.80 -2.19 -16.50
C ARG A 229 -2.28 -2.00 -16.76
N PHE A 230 -2.63 -1.35 -17.88
CA PHE A 230 -4.01 -1.28 -18.34
C PHE A 230 -4.53 -2.67 -18.71
N ASP A 231 -5.70 -3.04 -18.21
CA ASP A 231 -6.35 -4.32 -18.47
C ASP A 231 -7.70 -4.13 -19.16
N LEU A 232 -7.72 -4.37 -20.48
CA LEU A 232 -8.93 -4.25 -21.26
C LEU A 232 -9.97 -5.33 -20.89
N ALA A 233 -9.54 -6.52 -20.50
CA ALA A 233 -10.45 -7.64 -20.22
C ALA A 233 -11.26 -7.39 -18.92
N ARG A 234 -10.72 -6.64 -17.97
CA ARG A 234 -11.41 -6.26 -16.74
C ARG A 234 -12.04 -4.86 -16.79
N THR A 235 -11.77 -4.10 -17.85
CA THR A 235 -12.44 -2.84 -18.12
C THR A 235 -13.94 -3.08 -18.29
N GLN A 236 -14.75 -2.34 -17.55
CA GLN A 236 -16.21 -2.40 -17.64
C GLN A 236 -16.70 -1.35 -18.61
N PRO A 237 -17.35 -1.74 -19.74
CA PRO A 237 -17.83 -0.82 -20.74
C PRO A 237 -18.73 0.26 -20.14
N ASP A 238 -18.54 1.49 -20.59
CA ASP A 238 -19.31 2.68 -20.21
C ASP A 238 -19.30 3.00 -18.70
N TRP A 239 -18.42 2.32 -17.91
CA TRP A 239 -18.41 2.52 -16.48
C TRP A 239 -17.01 2.78 -15.88
N ALA A 240 -16.01 1.87 -16.03
CA ALA A 240 -14.69 2.03 -15.43
C ALA A 240 -13.59 1.35 -16.24
N LEU A 241 -12.44 1.99 -16.39
CA LEU A 241 -11.22 1.38 -16.91
C LEU A 241 -10.51 0.57 -15.82
N ALA A 242 -9.85 -0.53 -16.19
CA ALA A 242 -9.18 -1.39 -15.23
C ALA A 242 -7.66 -1.31 -15.34
N PHE A 243 -6.98 -1.28 -14.18
CA PHE A 243 -5.53 -1.26 -14.07
C PHE A 243 -5.06 -2.34 -13.11
N GLU A 244 -4.14 -3.18 -13.57
CA GLU A 244 -3.52 -4.22 -12.75
C GLU A 244 -2.17 -3.76 -12.21
N TRP A 245 -1.91 -4.04 -10.94
CA TRP A 245 -0.63 -3.78 -10.32
C TRP A 245 -0.36 -4.77 -9.18
N ASP A 246 0.63 -5.65 -9.39
CA ASP A 246 1.10 -6.58 -8.36
C ASP A 246 2.15 -5.89 -7.48
N ILE A 247 2.10 -6.14 -6.17
CA ILE A 247 3.00 -5.57 -5.17
C ILE A 247 3.84 -6.71 -4.59
N VAL A 248 5.15 -6.61 -4.73
CA VAL A 248 6.11 -7.56 -4.16
C VAL A 248 6.77 -6.92 -2.95
N LEU A 249 6.59 -7.51 -1.77
CA LEU A 249 6.98 -6.90 -0.50
C LEU A 249 8.50 -6.82 -0.29
N ARG A 250 9.27 -7.73 -0.88
CA ARG A 250 10.73 -7.77 -0.75
C ARG A 250 11.38 -8.69 -1.79
N GLY A 251 12.71 -8.65 -1.86
CA GLY A 251 13.50 -9.50 -2.74
C GLY A 251 13.93 -8.78 -4.02
N THR A 252 14.43 -9.55 -4.99
CA THR A 252 14.96 -9.01 -6.25
C THR A 252 13.90 -8.24 -7.05
N ASP A 253 12.65 -8.70 -6.98
CA ASP A 253 11.52 -8.11 -7.70
C ASP A 253 10.67 -7.19 -6.83
N GLN A 254 11.22 -6.75 -5.70
CA GLN A 254 10.52 -5.85 -4.79
C GLN A 254 9.98 -4.61 -5.50
N THR A 255 8.72 -4.28 -5.20
CA THR A 255 8.13 -3.02 -5.61
C THR A 255 8.92 -1.86 -5.00
N PRO A 256 9.33 -0.85 -5.78
CA PRO A 256 9.97 0.34 -5.24
C PRO A 256 9.11 0.98 -4.16
N PHE A 257 9.72 1.40 -3.07
CA PHE A 257 9.01 1.97 -1.93
C PHE A 257 9.66 3.27 -1.45
N GLU A 258 8.87 4.09 -0.81
CA GLU A 258 9.33 5.27 -0.10
C GLU A 258 9.97 4.82 1.22
N THR A 259 11.12 5.37 1.57
CA THR A 259 11.68 5.18 2.91
C THR A 259 10.90 6.06 3.88
N ASP A 260 10.60 5.56 5.09
CA ASP A 260 9.84 6.26 6.13
C ASP A 260 10.44 7.63 6.56
N ASP A 261 11.55 8.04 5.96
CA ASP A 261 12.18 9.35 6.15
C ASP A 261 11.49 10.50 5.37
N ASP A 262 10.50 10.17 4.54
CA ASP A 262 9.67 11.19 3.89
C ASP A 262 8.61 11.70 4.89
N GLY A 263 9.10 12.23 5.99
CA GLY A 263 8.27 12.81 7.04
C GLY A 263 7.23 13.75 6.46
N ASP A 264 5.98 13.46 6.76
CA ASP A 264 4.80 14.29 6.63
C ASP A 264 4.75 15.18 5.37
N VAL A 265 4.42 14.59 4.25
CA VAL A 265 3.78 15.30 3.16
C VAL A 265 2.55 14.51 2.70
N ALA A 266 1.57 14.50 3.52
CA ALA A 266 0.18 14.35 3.11
C ALA A 266 -0.54 15.63 3.45
#